data_b7f23bd992c981ab84d55f2d17132d97
#
_entry.id   b7f23bd992c981ab84d55f2d17132d97
#
_cell.length_a   1.000
_cell.length_b   1.000
_cell.length_c   1.000
_cell.angle_alpha   90.00
_cell.angle_beta   90.00
_cell.angle_gamma   90.00
#
_symmetry.space_group_name_H-M   'P 1'
#
loop_
_entity.id
_entity.type
_entity.pdbx_description
1 polymer ?
#
loop_
_entity_poly.entity_id
_entity_poly.type
_entity_poly.pdbx_seq_one_letter_code
_entity_poly.pdbx_strand_id
1 'polypeptide(L)'
;MNMGCRVSLCEFDSIFLEKSWIWLNDPYINYYSAIGLISRKEQLEWFNSLRERSDYMIWGVKYQDTPIGACGLKNIENKQAEYWGYIGERALHGKGLGYEMLTLVLAKAKEMCFSQVVLKVLLDNQRAIRLYQKCFFDEFNRDNNYVYMKRVL
;
A
#
# COMPACT_ATOMS: atom_id res chain seq x y z
N MET A 1 14.78 -9.76 17.42
CA MET A 1 15.29 -10.00 16.05
C MET A 1 14.13 -10.34 15.14
N ASN A 2 14.02 -9.64 14.04
CA ASN A 2 12.89 -9.84 13.11
C ASN A 2 13.23 -10.92 12.10
N MET A 3 13.12 -12.16 12.52
CA MET A 3 13.51 -13.33 11.75
C MET A 3 12.60 -13.62 10.57
N GLY A 4 11.38 -13.06 10.58
CA GLY A 4 10.39 -13.41 9.58
C GLY A 4 10.26 -12.43 8.43
N CYS A 5 10.90 -11.25 8.51
CA CYS A 5 10.66 -10.20 7.53
C CYS A 5 11.57 -10.37 6.31
N ARG A 6 10.98 -10.78 5.20
CA ARG A 6 11.67 -11.00 3.93
C ARG A 6 11.65 -9.76 3.05
N VAL A 7 10.71 -8.86 3.29
CA VAL A 7 10.61 -7.61 2.52
C VAL A 7 11.18 -6.45 3.31
N SER A 8 11.61 -5.42 2.58
CA SER A 8 12.06 -4.16 3.17
C SER A 8 11.38 -2.99 2.48
N LEU A 9 11.18 -1.91 3.23
CA LEU A 9 10.70 -0.65 2.69
C LEU A 9 11.90 0.24 2.39
N CYS A 10 11.85 0.94 1.27
CA CYS A 10 12.91 1.83 0.84
C CYS A 10 12.33 3.07 0.17
N GLU A 11 13.20 3.99 -0.21
CA GLU A 11 12.77 5.18 -0.94
C GLU A 11 12.10 4.79 -2.26
N PHE A 12 10.97 5.44 -2.56
CA PHE A 12 10.32 5.31 -3.86
C PHE A 12 10.99 6.26 -4.84
N ASP A 13 11.95 5.73 -5.57
CA ASP A 13 12.77 6.49 -6.51
C ASP A 13 12.29 6.31 -7.96
N SER A 14 13.08 6.81 -8.91
CA SER A 14 12.74 6.70 -10.34
C SER A 14 12.66 5.26 -10.83
N ILE A 15 13.39 4.33 -10.21
CA ILE A 15 13.33 2.91 -10.55
C ILE A 15 11.94 2.36 -10.21
N PHE A 16 11.45 2.68 -9.01
CA PHE A 16 10.10 2.29 -8.60
C PHE A 16 9.02 2.97 -9.43
N LEU A 17 9.25 4.21 -9.83
CA LEU A 17 8.31 4.91 -10.71
C LEU A 17 8.12 4.14 -12.02
N GLU A 18 9.21 3.74 -12.66
CA GLU A 18 9.16 2.95 -13.89
C GLU A 18 8.52 1.59 -13.68
N LYS A 19 8.90 0.90 -12.60
CA LYS A 19 8.32 -0.39 -12.26
C LYS A 19 6.83 -0.29 -11.97
N SER A 20 6.41 0.73 -11.25
CA SER A 20 4.99 0.93 -10.93
C SER A 20 4.17 1.17 -12.19
N TRP A 21 4.71 1.85 -13.17
CA TRP A 21 4.06 2.01 -14.46
C TRP A 21 3.80 0.66 -15.12
N ILE A 22 4.80 -0.22 -15.13
CA ILE A 22 4.67 -1.57 -15.68
C ILE A 22 3.66 -2.39 -14.89
N TRP A 23 3.78 -2.40 -13.56
CA TRP A 23 2.89 -3.19 -12.70
C TRP A 23 1.43 -2.77 -12.85
N LEU A 24 1.16 -1.46 -12.84
CA LEU A 24 -0.22 -0.94 -12.91
C LEU A 24 -0.82 -1.03 -14.31
N ASN A 25 -0.04 -1.36 -15.33
CA ASN A 25 -0.56 -1.71 -16.65
C ASN A 25 -1.03 -3.18 -16.73
N ASP A 26 -0.70 -4.00 -15.75
CA ASP A 26 -1.30 -5.33 -15.62
C ASP A 26 -2.75 -5.12 -15.13
N PRO A 27 -3.76 -5.53 -15.92
CA PRO A 27 -5.16 -5.32 -15.52
C PRO A 27 -5.52 -5.93 -14.17
N TYR A 28 -4.93 -7.06 -13.82
CA TYR A 28 -5.16 -7.71 -12.54
C TYR A 28 -4.64 -6.86 -11.39
N ILE A 29 -3.39 -6.40 -11.47
CA ILE A 29 -2.78 -5.55 -10.45
C ILE A 29 -3.55 -4.23 -10.33
N ASN A 30 -3.88 -3.61 -11.46
CA ASN A 30 -4.61 -2.35 -11.47
C ASN A 30 -5.97 -2.47 -10.79
N TYR A 31 -6.72 -3.51 -11.13
CA TYR A 31 -8.06 -3.73 -10.58
C TYR A 31 -8.02 -3.88 -9.05
N TYR A 32 -7.18 -4.80 -8.55
CA TYR A 32 -7.16 -5.09 -7.12
C TYR A 32 -6.43 -4.04 -6.28
N SER A 33 -5.57 -3.22 -6.89
CA SER A 33 -4.95 -2.10 -6.17
C SER A 33 -5.92 -0.95 -5.93
N ALA A 34 -7.01 -0.90 -6.70
CA ALA A 34 -8.01 0.17 -6.67
C ALA A 34 -7.43 1.57 -6.95
N ILE A 35 -6.27 1.62 -7.60
CA ILE A 35 -5.61 2.90 -7.95
C ILE A 35 -6.25 3.53 -9.18
N GLY A 36 -6.71 2.70 -10.12
CA GLY A 36 -7.30 3.16 -11.36
C GLY A 36 -6.27 3.47 -12.44
N LEU A 37 -6.76 3.86 -13.61
CA LEU A 37 -5.91 4.18 -14.75
C LEU A 37 -5.47 5.64 -14.68
N ILE A 38 -4.17 5.88 -14.87
CA ILE A 38 -3.62 7.24 -15.00
C ILE A 38 -2.70 7.27 -16.21
N SER A 39 -2.57 8.45 -16.84
CA SER A 39 -1.64 8.62 -17.94
C SER A 39 -0.20 8.68 -17.40
N ARG A 40 0.76 8.47 -18.32
CA ARG A 40 2.17 8.62 -17.97
C ARG A 40 2.47 10.04 -17.48
N LYS A 41 1.88 11.03 -18.09
CA LYS A 41 2.03 12.44 -17.69
C LYS A 41 1.51 12.66 -16.27
N GLU A 42 0.32 12.16 -15.96
CA GLU A 42 -0.26 12.28 -14.62
C GLU A 42 0.62 11.59 -13.56
N GLN A 43 1.18 10.43 -13.89
CA GLN A 43 2.07 9.71 -12.99
C GLN A 43 3.33 10.52 -12.70
N LEU A 44 3.93 11.13 -13.71
CA LEU A 44 5.13 11.96 -13.53
C LEU A 44 4.82 13.21 -12.72
N GLU A 45 3.70 13.86 -12.97
CA GLU A 45 3.27 15.02 -12.19
C GLU A 45 3.05 14.66 -10.73
N TRP A 46 2.39 13.52 -10.48
CA TRP A 46 2.19 13.01 -9.13
C TRP A 46 3.53 12.76 -8.43
N PHE A 47 4.44 12.07 -9.09
CA PHE A 47 5.76 11.76 -8.53
C PHE A 47 6.52 13.04 -8.17
N ASN A 48 6.51 14.02 -9.05
CA ASN A 48 7.20 15.29 -8.80
C ASN A 48 6.56 16.08 -7.66
N SER A 49 5.27 15.90 -7.42
CA SER A 49 4.56 16.61 -6.35
C SER A 49 4.89 16.06 -4.95
N LEU A 50 5.39 14.83 -4.85
CA LEU A 50 5.56 14.15 -3.56
C LEU A 50 6.51 14.87 -2.61
N ARG A 51 7.52 15.55 -3.14
CA ARG A 51 8.53 16.25 -2.34
C ARG A 51 7.94 17.34 -1.45
N GLU A 52 6.85 17.97 -1.90
CA GLU A 52 6.24 19.11 -1.21
C GLU A 52 4.99 18.74 -0.43
N ARG A 53 4.60 17.47 -0.46
CA ARG A 53 3.39 17.02 0.22
C ARG A 53 3.69 16.54 1.63
N SER A 54 2.96 17.10 2.59
CA SER A 54 2.98 16.63 3.99
C SER A 54 1.87 15.62 4.28
N ASP A 55 0.91 15.46 3.35
CA ASP A 55 -0.25 14.57 3.51
C ASP A 55 -0.05 13.21 2.88
N TYR A 56 1.17 12.88 2.46
CA TYR A 56 1.45 11.67 1.69
C TYR A 56 2.83 11.11 2.02
N MET A 57 2.91 9.80 2.23
CA MET A 57 4.16 9.06 2.37
C MET A 57 4.10 7.85 1.46
N ILE A 58 5.23 7.52 0.82
CA ILE A 58 5.30 6.38 -0.08
C ILE A 58 6.63 5.67 0.10
N TRP A 59 6.60 4.35 -0.04
CA TRP A 59 7.79 3.51 -0.02
C TRP A 59 7.76 2.53 -1.18
N GLY A 60 8.96 2.25 -1.70
CA GLY A 60 9.17 1.08 -2.53
C GLY A 60 9.31 -0.15 -1.64
N VAL A 61 8.93 -1.30 -2.18
CA VAL A 61 9.00 -2.58 -1.47
C VAL A 61 9.95 -3.49 -2.22
N LYS A 62 10.96 -4.00 -1.51
CA LYS A 62 11.96 -4.93 -2.06
C LYS A 62 11.88 -6.28 -1.38
N TYR A 63 12.14 -7.31 -2.17
CA TYR A 63 12.33 -8.69 -1.73
C TYR A 63 13.67 -9.15 -2.28
N GLN A 64 14.62 -9.48 -1.39
CA GLN A 64 15.98 -9.87 -1.82
C GLN A 64 16.60 -8.85 -2.79
N ASP A 65 16.53 -7.57 -2.41
CA ASP A 65 17.04 -6.42 -3.18
C ASP A 65 16.34 -6.17 -4.53
N THR A 66 15.28 -6.91 -4.83
CA THR A 66 14.53 -6.73 -6.07
C THR A 66 13.25 -5.96 -5.79
N PRO A 67 12.96 -4.87 -6.53
CA PRO A 67 11.68 -4.17 -6.40
C PRO A 67 10.52 -5.09 -6.75
N ILE A 68 9.51 -5.15 -5.87
CA ILE A 68 8.35 -6.02 -6.06
C ILE A 68 7.01 -5.32 -5.89
N GLY A 69 7.00 -4.11 -5.36
CA GLY A 69 5.74 -3.42 -5.12
C GLY A 69 5.93 -2.04 -4.56
N ALA A 70 4.84 -1.44 -4.14
CA ALA A 70 4.81 -0.12 -3.54
C ALA A 70 3.71 -0.05 -2.48
N CYS A 71 3.89 0.85 -1.52
CA CYS A 71 2.90 1.08 -0.49
C CYS A 71 3.04 2.49 0.05
N GLY A 72 2.02 2.96 0.75
CA GLY A 72 2.06 4.29 1.30
C GLY A 72 0.95 4.59 2.28
N LEU A 73 1.05 5.78 2.84
CA LEU A 73 0.04 6.41 3.68
C LEU A 73 -0.34 7.72 3.01
N LYS A 74 -1.63 7.93 2.78
CA LYS A 74 -2.14 9.13 2.12
C LYS A 74 -3.25 9.76 2.95
N ASN A 75 -3.68 10.94 2.54
CA ASN A 75 -4.71 11.70 3.23
C ASN A 75 -4.37 11.87 4.72
N ILE A 76 -3.10 12.14 5.00
CA ILE A 76 -2.60 12.27 6.36
C ILE A 76 -3.16 13.54 6.97
N GLU A 77 -3.94 13.40 8.05
CA GLU A 77 -4.59 14.49 8.75
C GLU A 77 -4.97 14.05 10.15
N ASN A 78 -4.74 14.92 11.14
CA ASN A 78 -5.16 14.65 12.53
C ASN A 78 -4.70 13.29 13.07
N LYS A 79 -3.45 12.92 12.80
CA LYS A 79 -2.84 11.66 13.23
C LYS A 79 -3.54 10.42 12.68
N GLN A 80 -4.22 10.58 11.56
CA GLN A 80 -4.86 9.50 10.82
C GLN A 80 -4.30 9.46 9.40
N ALA A 81 -4.24 8.27 8.83
CA ALA A 81 -3.79 8.09 7.45
C ALA A 81 -4.56 6.96 6.79
N GLU A 82 -4.60 6.99 5.46
CA GLU A 82 -5.17 5.91 4.67
C GLU A 82 -4.04 5.09 4.06
N TYR A 83 -4.03 3.78 4.33
CA TYR A 83 -3.07 2.83 3.77
C TYR A 83 -3.46 2.44 2.35
N TRP A 84 -2.45 2.31 1.50
CA TRP A 84 -2.58 1.65 0.20
C TRP A 84 -1.29 0.85 -0.06
N GLY A 85 -1.42 -0.23 -0.84
CA GLY A 85 -0.26 -1.02 -1.19
C GLY A 85 -0.59 -2.15 -2.14
N TYR A 86 0.41 -2.58 -2.89
CA TYR A 86 0.29 -3.73 -3.77
C TYR A 86 1.65 -4.40 -3.99
N ILE A 87 1.61 -5.70 -4.22
CA ILE A 87 2.74 -6.47 -4.74
C ILE A 87 2.53 -6.58 -6.25
N GLY A 88 3.43 -5.97 -7.01
CA GLY A 88 3.30 -5.88 -8.46
C GLY A 88 3.75 -7.12 -9.23
N GLU A 89 4.53 -7.99 -8.59
CA GLU A 89 5.00 -9.23 -9.21
C GLU A 89 4.03 -10.35 -8.87
N ARG A 90 3.19 -10.75 -9.84
CA ARG A 90 2.13 -11.73 -9.61
C ARG A 90 2.66 -13.08 -9.13
N ALA A 91 3.86 -13.46 -9.57
CA ALA A 91 4.48 -14.72 -9.16
C ALA A 91 4.77 -14.77 -7.65
N LEU A 92 4.79 -13.61 -6.99
CA LEU A 92 5.05 -13.51 -5.55
C LEU A 92 3.77 -13.41 -4.72
N HIS A 93 2.61 -13.45 -5.34
CA HIS A 93 1.34 -13.44 -4.62
C HIS A 93 1.15 -14.78 -3.88
N GLY A 94 0.44 -14.73 -2.76
CA GLY A 94 0.14 -15.93 -1.98
C GLY A 94 1.28 -16.42 -1.08
N LYS A 95 2.31 -15.61 -0.90
CA LYS A 95 3.51 -15.99 -0.11
C LYS A 95 3.63 -15.21 1.21
N GLY A 96 2.62 -14.43 1.56
CA GLY A 96 2.63 -13.66 2.79
C GLY A 96 3.40 -12.34 2.72
N LEU A 97 3.86 -11.93 1.54
CA LEU A 97 4.66 -10.71 1.40
C LEU A 97 3.83 -9.44 1.63
N GLY A 98 2.55 -9.46 1.22
CA GLY A 98 1.63 -8.35 1.50
C GLY A 98 1.40 -8.15 2.99
N TYR A 99 1.34 -9.23 3.75
CA TYR A 99 1.23 -9.17 5.20
C TYR A 99 2.47 -8.49 5.81
N GLU A 100 3.66 -8.89 5.37
CA GLU A 100 4.91 -8.30 5.84
C GLU A 100 5.00 -6.81 5.50
N MET A 101 4.62 -6.46 4.27
CA MET A 101 4.57 -5.07 3.81
C MET A 101 3.69 -4.21 4.71
N LEU A 102 2.47 -4.66 4.96
CA LEU A 102 1.52 -3.93 5.81
C LEU A 102 2.05 -3.82 7.24
N THR A 103 2.60 -4.88 7.78
CA THR A 103 3.16 -4.89 9.14
C THR A 103 4.26 -3.83 9.29
N LEU A 104 5.13 -3.70 8.28
CA LEU A 104 6.18 -2.69 8.30
C LEU A 104 5.62 -1.27 8.25
N VAL A 105 4.60 -1.02 7.44
CA VAL A 105 3.96 0.29 7.36
C VAL A 105 3.28 0.64 8.68
N LEU A 106 2.59 -0.32 9.30
CA LEU A 106 1.94 -0.09 10.59
C LEU A 106 2.95 0.23 11.69
N ALA A 107 4.13 -0.41 11.65
CA ALA A 107 5.20 -0.09 12.60
C ALA A 107 5.67 1.36 12.42
N LYS A 108 5.82 1.81 11.18
CA LYS A 108 6.17 3.22 10.89
C LYS A 108 5.09 4.18 11.38
N ALA A 109 3.83 3.84 11.16
CA ALA A 109 2.71 4.68 11.62
C ALA A 109 2.71 4.82 13.15
N LYS A 110 3.00 3.74 13.87
CA LYS A 110 3.13 3.79 15.33
C LYS A 110 4.29 4.67 15.77
N GLU A 111 5.44 4.55 15.13
CA GLU A 111 6.61 5.37 15.44
C GLU A 111 6.31 6.86 15.23
N MET A 112 5.49 7.19 14.24
CA MET A 112 5.08 8.56 13.94
C MET A 112 3.88 9.03 14.79
N CYS A 113 3.46 8.22 15.74
CA CYS A 113 2.37 8.54 16.67
C CYS A 113 1.02 8.74 16.00
N PHE A 114 0.74 8.05 14.90
CA PHE A 114 -0.60 8.04 14.34
C PHE A 114 -1.56 7.30 15.26
N SER A 115 -2.79 7.79 15.36
CA SER A 115 -3.80 7.19 16.23
C SER A 115 -4.54 6.05 15.54
N GLN A 116 -4.71 6.12 14.23
CA GLN A 116 -5.37 5.06 13.47
C GLN A 116 -4.98 5.10 12.00
N VAL A 117 -5.14 3.95 11.36
CA VAL A 117 -4.97 3.79 9.92
C VAL A 117 -6.26 3.24 9.35
N VAL A 118 -6.73 3.84 8.27
CA VAL A 118 -7.92 3.38 7.54
C VAL A 118 -7.51 2.86 6.18
N LEU A 119 -8.38 2.10 5.54
CA LEU A 119 -8.19 1.65 4.16
C LEU A 119 -9.54 1.34 3.52
N LYS A 120 -9.55 1.24 2.21
CA LYS A 120 -10.68 0.71 1.46
C LYS A 120 -10.21 -0.46 0.61
N VAL A 121 -11.07 -1.45 0.46
CA VAL A 121 -10.77 -2.66 -0.31
C VAL A 121 -12.00 -3.08 -1.09
N LEU A 122 -11.81 -3.54 -2.32
CA LEU A 122 -12.91 -4.01 -3.15
C LEU A 122 -13.67 -5.15 -2.47
N LEU A 123 -15.00 -5.14 -2.60
CA LEU A 123 -15.87 -6.16 -1.99
C LEU A 123 -15.48 -7.57 -2.40
N ASP A 124 -15.05 -7.76 -3.65
CA ASP A 124 -14.68 -9.09 -4.17
C ASP A 124 -13.25 -9.50 -3.84
N ASN A 125 -12.47 -8.61 -3.22
CA ASN A 125 -11.08 -8.92 -2.86
C ASN A 125 -11.03 -9.60 -1.48
N GLN A 126 -11.59 -10.80 -1.41
CA GLN A 126 -11.69 -11.56 -0.16
C GLN A 126 -10.33 -11.87 0.46
N ARG A 127 -9.34 -12.07 -0.37
CA ARG A 127 -7.98 -12.36 0.07
C ARG A 127 -7.39 -11.18 0.85
N ALA A 128 -7.55 -9.97 0.32
CA ALA A 128 -7.07 -8.76 1.00
C ALA A 128 -7.87 -8.49 2.27
N ILE A 129 -9.19 -8.68 2.23
CA ILE A 129 -10.04 -8.49 3.41
C ILE A 129 -9.56 -9.39 4.55
N ARG A 130 -9.29 -10.67 4.26
CA ARG A 130 -8.78 -11.61 5.27
C ARG A 130 -7.42 -11.18 5.82
N LEU A 131 -6.55 -10.68 4.93
CA LEU A 131 -5.24 -10.17 5.34
C LEU A 131 -5.39 -8.99 6.30
N TYR A 132 -6.28 -8.05 5.99
CA TYR A 132 -6.50 -6.89 6.84
C TYR A 132 -7.11 -7.29 8.19
N GLN A 133 -8.06 -8.22 8.20
CA GLN A 133 -8.61 -8.75 9.44
C GLN A 133 -7.51 -9.41 10.29
N LYS A 134 -6.61 -10.13 9.67
CA LYS A 134 -5.46 -10.74 10.35
C LYS A 134 -4.52 -9.69 10.95
N CYS A 135 -4.49 -8.51 10.38
CA CYS A 135 -3.73 -7.37 10.90
C CYS A 135 -4.56 -6.47 11.82
N PHE A 136 -5.67 -6.99 12.34
CA PHE A 136 -6.53 -6.31 13.32
C PHE A 136 -7.28 -5.10 12.79
N PHE A 137 -7.54 -5.07 11.49
CA PHE A 137 -8.46 -4.10 10.91
C PHE A 137 -9.89 -4.60 11.06
N ASP A 138 -10.80 -3.68 11.37
CA ASP A 138 -12.23 -3.96 11.48
C ASP A 138 -13.00 -3.13 10.46
N GLU A 139 -14.02 -3.73 9.87
CA GLU A 139 -14.92 -3.01 8.97
C GLU A 139 -15.73 -1.98 9.75
N PHE A 140 -15.79 -0.74 9.25
CA PHE A 140 -16.61 0.30 9.86
C PHE A 140 -17.61 0.90 8.88
N ASN A 141 -17.48 0.62 7.58
CA ASN A 141 -18.42 1.08 6.57
C ASN A 141 -18.31 0.20 5.32
N ARG A 142 -19.31 0.29 4.47
CA ARG A 142 -19.37 -0.49 3.24
C ARG A 142 -20.29 0.25 2.25
N ASP A 143 -19.93 0.24 0.98
CA ASP A 143 -20.80 0.71 -0.09
C ASP A 143 -20.93 -0.39 -1.16
N ASN A 144 -21.41 -0.03 -2.35
CA ASN A 144 -21.62 -1.01 -3.43
C ASN A 144 -20.34 -1.57 -4.02
N ASN A 145 -19.19 -0.92 -3.77
CA ASN A 145 -17.93 -1.31 -4.38
C ASN A 145 -16.84 -1.67 -3.37
N TYR A 146 -16.88 -1.07 -2.19
CA TYR A 146 -15.78 -1.16 -1.23
C TYR A 146 -16.24 -1.51 0.18
N VAL A 147 -15.35 -2.20 0.89
CA VAL A 147 -15.36 -2.31 2.35
C VAL A 147 -14.36 -1.28 2.89
N TYR A 148 -14.76 -0.52 3.90
CA TYR A 148 -13.89 0.45 4.57
C TYR A 148 -13.51 -0.12 5.94
N MET A 149 -12.22 -0.19 6.20
CA MET A 149 -11.69 -0.81 7.40
C MET A 149 -10.75 0.13 8.15
N LYS A 150 -10.62 -0.07 9.45
CA LYS A 150 -9.71 0.73 10.28
C LYS A 150 -9.03 -0.12 11.32
N ARG A 151 -7.85 0.33 11.70
CA ARG A 151 -7.12 -0.19 12.85
C ARG A 151 -6.71 0.97 13.74
N VAL A 152 -7.08 0.88 15.02
CA VAL A 152 -6.61 1.82 16.06
C VAL A 152 -5.22 1.35 16.50
N LEU A 153 -4.28 2.28 16.56
CA LEU A 153 -2.90 1.97 16.89
C LEU A 153 -2.55 2.16 18.37
#